data_ad0d7f8ab700814316d6165cf65221b5
#
_entry.id   ad0d7f8ab700814316d6165cf65221b5
#
_cell.length_a   1.000
_cell.length_b   1.000
_cell.length_c   1.000
_cell.angle_alpha   90.00
_cell.angle_beta   90.00
_cell.angle_gamma   90.00
#
_symmetry.space_group_name_H-M   'P 1'
#
loop_
_entity.id
_entity.type
_entity.pdbx_description
1 polymer ?
#
loop_
_entity_poly.entity_id
_entity_poly.type
_entity_poly.pdbx_seq_one_letter_code
_entity_poly.pdbx_strand_id
1 'polypeptide(L)'
;MVVPADVNLEDSILISKDFNIDTSVFNEKLLDAKNFSNVKASILINNISKDEYAPIQEKLWKHSGFFVQKKSKRTYNALTAANLLGYISEVNKSEVEKNSYYEIGEMIGRQGLEKTYEDKLRGVKGVKFFQKDKFNRIIGSYKNGDYDTLPIPSKDLTLTIDLDLQQYGDSLMQNKRGSIVAIEPKTGDILALINSPSYDLSSLIDKNRSINYKKLENDSIGKPLFERGLQGQYAPGSTFKIINALIGLQENVINEETMHRCEGGHFYSKNAFMRCHTKETTFSNLNNAIYTSCNTYFAKTYKEIIENYESSSAGLDKWNDYVRSFGFGNYLGYDHPTGQPGFIPSSQYYNNWYNNSWRAVTTISNSIGQGEILATPIQLANFAATIANRGWYITPHFVKEIENDSINDNYKRKNVSLIDSKHFEPIINGMIDVIDIGTATNSKIRDIKIAGKTGTAENFIRVNGKRKQLTDHSIFIGFAPADDPKIAVCVFIENGYWGSRWAAPISSLIIEKYLKKEVNRKWLENYILEGNLNKEYLKPYLTCNFSICLLYTSDAA
;
A
#
# COMPACT_ATOMS: atom_id res chain seq x y z
N MET A 1 -14.84 -26.41 24.61
CA MET A 1 -13.98 -27.61 24.63
C MET A 1 -14.76 -28.80 25.15
N VAL A 2 -14.44 -29.98 24.65
CA VAL A 2 -15.05 -31.26 25.10
C VAL A 2 -13.96 -32.33 25.28
N VAL A 3 -14.05 -33.14 26.35
CA VAL A 3 -13.35 -34.41 26.49
C VAL A 3 -14.35 -35.52 26.20
N PRO A 4 -14.28 -36.18 25.04
CA PRO A 4 -15.34 -37.09 24.60
C PRO A 4 -15.60 -38.30 25.54
N ALA A 5 -14.57 -38.77 26.24
CA ALA A 5 -14.73 -39.88 27.20
C ALA A 5 -15.64 -39.54 28.39
N ASP A 6 -15.77 -38.25 28.72
CA ASP A 6 -16.52 -37.80 29.90
C ASP A 6 -17.96 -37.41 29.56
N VAL A 7 -18.36 -37.51 28.27
CA VAL A 7 -19.68 -37.08 27.77
C VAL A 7 -20.66 -38.24 27.76
N ASN A 8 -21.80 -38.10 28.41
CA ASN A 8 -22.91 -39.00 28.27
C ASN A 8 -23.67 -38.70 26.95
N LEU A 9 -23.65 -39.66 26.02
CA LEU A 9 -24.30 -39.52 24.69
C LEU A 9 -25.83 -39.52 24.73
N GLU A 10 -26.43 -40.08 25.76
CA GLU A 10 -27.87 -40.08 25.91
C GLU A 10 -28.45 -38.69 26.10
N ASP A 11 -27.63 -37.75 26.58
CA ASP A 11 -28.01 -36.34 26.81
C ASP A 11 -27.68 -35.41 25.63
N SER A 12 -27.27 -35.94 24.46
CA SER A 12 -26.80 -35.13 23.33
C SER A 12 -27.83 -34.10 22.84
N ILE A 13 -29.12 -34.47 22.87
CA ILE A 13 -30.22 -33.56 22.48
C ILE A 13 -30.40 -32.43 23.51
N LEU A 14 -30.29 -32.75 24.80
CA LEU A 14 -30.41 -31.76 25.87
C LEU A 14 -29.21 -30.79 25.84
N ILE A 15 -28.00 -31.32 25.65
CA ILE A 15 -26.76 -30.54 25.57
C ILE A 15 -26.80 -29.61 24.34
N SER A 16 -27.19 -30.13 23.18
CA SER A 16 -27.28 -29.34 21.96
C SER A 16 -28.29 -28.19 22.09
N LYS A 17 -29.42 -28.44 22.73
CA LYS A 17 -30.43 -27.43 23.04
C LYS A 17 -29.91 -26.38 24.04
N ASP A 18 -29.26 -26.82 25.11
CA ASP A 18 -28.71 -25.92 26.12
C ASP A 18 -27.56 -25.05 25.57
N PHE A 19 -26.83 -25.55 24.58
CA PHE A 19 -25.76 -24.81 23.91
C PHE A 19 -26.23 -24.05 22.67
N ASN A 20 -27.52 -24.10 22.36
CA ASN A 20 -28.13 -23.48 21.19
C ASN A 20 -27.42 -23.86 19.86
N ILE A 21 -27.16 -25.16 19.69
CA ILE A 21 -26.54 -25.74 18.50
C ILE A 21 -27.52 -26.75 17.88
N ASP A 22 -27.55 -26.83 16.57
CA ASP A 22 -28.25 -27.89 15.91
C ASP A 22 -27.71 -29.27 16.32
N THR A 23 -28.62 -30.21 16.64
CA THR A 23 -28.23 -31.52 17.18
C THR A 23 -27.40 -32.34 16.18
N SER A 24 -27.64 -32.19 14.88
CA SER A 24 -26.88 -32.86 13.83
C SER A 24 -25.44 -32.35 13.79
N VAL A 25 -25.24 -31.02 13.85
CA VAL A 25 -23.93 -30.35 13.90
C VAL A 25 -23.19 -30.68 15.19
N PHE A 26 -23.90 -30.73 16.32
CA PHE A 26 -23.32 -31.13 17.59
C PHE A 26 -22.76 -32.54 17.54
N ASN A 27 -23.57 -33.50 17.03
CA ASN A 27 -23.17 -34.91 16.94
C ASN A 27 -21.98 -35.11 15.97
N GLU A 28 -21.96 -34.43 14.84
CA GLU A 28 -20.83 -34.43 13.89
C GLU A 28 -19.54 -33.97 14.57
N LYS A 29 -19.57 -32.83 15.23
CA LYS A 29 -18.39 -32.28 15.94
C LYS A 29 -17.93 -33.16 17.11
N LEU A 30 -18.87 -33.78 17.80
CA LEU A 30 -18.54 -34.72 18.89
C LEU A 30 -17.88 -36.00 18.33
N LEU A 31 -18.37 -36.49 17.18
CA LEU A 31 -17.76 -37.61 16.47
C LEU A 31 -16.33 -37.28 16.01
N ASP A 32 -16.12 -36.11 15.43
CA ASP A 32 -14.81 -35.61 15.03
C ASP A 32 -13.86 -35.54 16.23
N ALA A 33 -14.33 -35.03 17.36
CA ALA A 33 -13.56 -34.98 18.60
C ALA A 33 -13.19 -36.39 19.09
N LYS A 34 -14.10 -37.35 19.00
CA LYS A 34 -13.84 -38.79 19.34
C LYS A 34 -12.82 -39.42 18.41
N ASN A 35 -12.95 -39.18 17.10
CA ASN A 35 -12.03 -39.70 16.09
C ASN A 35 -10.62 -39.13 16.28
N PHE A 36 -10.50 -37.90 16.75
CA PHE A 36 -9.20 -37.31 17.10
C PHE A 36 -8.61 -37.91 18.36
N SER A 37 -9.37 -37.94 19.48
CA SER A 37 -8.97 -38.57 20.74
C SER A 37 -10.15 -38.60 21.71
N ASN A 38 -10.34 -39.75 22.36
CA ASN A 38 -11.35 -39.87 23.41
C ASN A 38 -10.96 -39.14 24.72
N VAL A 39 -9.66 -38.98 25.00
CA VAL A 39 -9.15 -38.48 26.28
C VAL A 39 -8.54 -37.08 26.21
N LYS A 40 -8.27 -36.56 25.00
CA LYS A 40 -7.78 -35.21 24.82
C LYS A 40 -8.93 -34.26 24.62
N ALA A 41 -8.81 -33.06 25.20
CA ALA A 41 -9.76 -32.01 24.99
C ALA A 41 -9.77 -31.55 23.54
N SER A 42 -10.95 -31.47 22.93
CA SER A 42 -11.17 -31.01 21.57
C SER A 42 -12.08 -29.77 21.53
N ILE A 43 -11.94 -28.93 20.51
CA ILE A 43 -12.79 -27.76 20.34
C ILE A 43 -14.15 -28.21 19.78
N LEU A 44 -15.21 -27.99 20.54
CA LEU A 44 -16.58 -28.24 20.09
C LEU A 44 -17.19 -26.99 19.44
N ILE A 45 -17.10 -25.85 20.13
CA ILE A 45 -17.57 -24.54 19.63
C ILE A 45 -16.41 -23.56 19.78
N ASN A 46 -16.18 -22.79 18.73
CA ASN A 46 -15.15 -21.75 18.71
C ASN A 46 -15.78 -20.36 18.69
N ASN A 47 -15.07 -19.35 19.20
CA ASN A 47 -15.44 -17.93 19.14
C ASN A 47 -16.83 -17.59 19.70
N ILE A 48 -17.15 -18.08 20.90
CA ILE A 48 -18.38 -17.72 21.62
C ILE A 48 -18.19 -16.31 22.22
N SER A 49 -19.10 -15.39 21.91
CA SER A 49 -19.14 -14.05 22.52
C SER A 49 -19.58 -14.13 24.01
N LYS A 50 -19.37 -13.05 24.76
CA LYS A 50 -19.87 -12.98 26.16
C LYS A 50 -21.37 -13.17 26.27
N ASP A 51 -22.13 -12.60 25.35
CA ASP A 51 -23.61 -12.66 25.35
C ASP A 51 -24.10 -14.06 24.97
N GLU A 52 -23.43 -14.74 24.03
CA GLU A 52 -23.73 -16.14 23.67
C GLU A 52 -23.31 -17.11 24.78
N TYR A 53 -22.26 -16.78 25.54
CA TYR A 53 -21.75 -17.63 26.63
C TYR A 53 -22.59 -17.54 27.90
N ALA A 54 -23.13 -16.38 28.23
CA ALA A 54 -23.88 -16.17 29.48
C ALA A 54 -24.98 -17.24 29.73
N PRO A 55 -25.88 -17.53 28.79
CA PRO A 55 -26.91 -18.58 28.99
C PRO A 55 -26.32 -20.01 29.05
N ILE A 56 -25.14 -20.24 28.42
CA ILE A 56 -24.46 -21.53 28.45
C ILE A 56 -23.77 -21.73 29.81
N GLN A 57 -23.17 -20.67 30.36
CA GLN A 57 -22.45 -20.71 31.62
C GLN A 57 -23.32 -21.23 32.77
N GLU A 58 -24.58 -20.78 32.84
CA GLU A 58 -25.52 -21.21 33.89
C GLU A 58 -25.89 -22.69 33.83
N LYS A 59 -25.72 -23.32 32.66
CA LYS A 59 -26.10 -24.72 32.41
C LYS A 59 -24.91 -25.66 32.31
N LEU A 60 -23.70 -25.14 32.10
CA LEU A 60 -22.51 -25.92 31.81
C LEU A 60 -22.18 -26.93 32.90
N TRP A 61 -22.47 -26.62 34.18
CA TRP A 61 -22.21 -27.50 35.32
C TRP A 61 -23.04 -28.79 35.30
N LYS A 62 -24.14 -28.84 34.52
CA LYS A 62 -24.99 -30.03 34.37
C LYS A 62 -24.38 -31.05 33.41
N HIS A 63 -23.43 -30.64 32.57
CA HIS A 63 -22.90 -31.46 31.49
C HIS A 63 -21.43 -31.80 31.75
N SER A 64 -21.17 -33.01 32.14
CA SER A 64 -19.76 -33.50 32.33
C SER A 64 -19.03 -33.56 31.00
N GLY A 65 -17.72 -33.43 31.03
CA GLY A 65 -16.87 -33.45 29.85
C GLY A 65 -16.77 -32.15 29.07
N PHE A 66 -17.56 -31.11 29.42
CA PHE A 66 -17.50 -29.80 28.77
C PHE A 66 -16.87 -28.77 29.68
N PHE A 67 -16.01 -27.94 29.10
CA PHE A 67 -15.39 -26.84 29.84
C PHE A 67 -15.07 -25.67 28.88
N VAL A 68 -14.83 -24.49 29.45
CA VAL A 68 -14.55 -23.28 28.72
C VAL A 68 -13.07 -22.97 28.79
N GLN A 69 -12.48 -22.73 27.63
CA GLN A 69 -11.15 -22.17 27.53
C GLN A 69 -11.28 -20.70 27.10
N LYS A 70 -10.82 -19.79 27.95
CA LYS A 70 -10.74 -18.37 27.59
C LYS A 70 -9.59 -18.19 26.60
N LYS A 71 -9.86 -17.47 25.52
CA LYS A 71 -8.85 -17.04 24.55
C LYS A 71 -8.89 -15.53 24.39
N SER A 72 -7.74 -14.90 24.24
CA SER A 72 -7.65 -13.50 23.84
C SER A 72 -8.15 -13.38 22.41
N LYS A 73 -8.98 -12.37 22.12
CA LYS A 73 -9.47 -12.05 20.79
C LYS A 73 -8.87 -10.72 20.38
N ARG A 74 -8.30 -10.65 19.17
CA ARG A 74 -7.89 -9.39 18.58
C ARG A 74 -9.14 -8.57 18.25
N THR A 75 -9.14 -7.29 18.58
CA THR A 75 -10.19 -6.33 18.23
C THR A 75 -9.54 -5.12 17.55
N TYR A 76 -10.22 -4.57 16.57
CA TYR A 76 -9.77 -3.39 15.84
C TYR A 76 -10.77 -2.26 16.11
N ASN A 77 -10.35 -1.27 16.87
CA ASN A 77 -11.23 -0.17 17.29
C ASN A 77 -11.35 0.94 16.23
N ALA A 78 -10.38 1.03 15.32
CA ALA A 78 -10.39 1.99 14.23
C ALA A 78 -10.85 1.29 12.93
N LEU A 79 -11.88 1.84 12.28
CA LEU A 79 -12.42 1.36 11.00
C LEU A 79 -11.62 1.93 9.82
N THR A 80 -10.30 1.86 9.89
CA THR A 80 -9.37 2.40 8.88
C THR A 80 -8.13 1.53 8.77
N ALA A 81 -7.32 1.77 7.73
CA ALA A 81 -6.01 1.14 7.51
C ALA A 81 -6.04 -0.40 7.48
N ALA A 82 -7.13 -1.01 6.98
CA ALA A 82 -7.33 -2.46 7.03
C ALA A 82 -6.19 -3.24 6.34
N ASN A 83 -5.77 -2.80 5.16
CA ASN A 83 -4.68 -3.44 4.41
C ASN A 83 -3.33 -3.30 5.12
N LEU A 84 -3.09 -2.16 5.79
CA LEU A 84 -1.87 -1.91 6.55
C LEU A 84 -1.80 -2.79 7.80
N LEU A 85 -2.84 -2.76 8.64
CA LEU A 85 -2.87 -3.55 9.87
C LEU A 85 -2.86 -5.05 9.57
N GLY A 86 -3.64 -5.47 8.59
CA GLY A 86 -3.84 -6.87 8.30
C GLY A 86 -4.73 -7.54 9.33
N TYR A 87 -4.80 -8.86 9.30
CA TYR A 87 -5.65 -9.66 10.19
C TYR A 87 -4.95 -10.94 10.63
N ILE A 88 -5.47 -11.52 11.73
CA ILE A 88 -5.06 -12.82 12.24
C ILE A 88 -6.09 -13.90 11.87
N SER A 89 -5.65 -15.15 11.73
CA SER A 89 -6.53 -16.31 11.61
C SER A 89 -5.92 -17.57 12.19
N GLU A 90 -6.72 -18.62 12.36
CA GLU A 90 -6.21 -19.91 12.81
C GLU A 90 -5.11 -20.46 11.88
N VAL A 91 -4.11 -21.09 12.50
CA VAL A 91 -3.06 -21.81 11.78
C VAL A 91 -3.64 -23.04 11.08
N ASN A 92 -3.07 -23.38 9.95
CA ASN A 92 -3.38 -24.63 9.25
C ASN A 92 -2.37 -25.73 9.58
N LYS A 93 -2.67 -26.98 9.18
CA LYS A 93 -1.80 -28.14 9.45
C LYS A 93 -0.37 -27.96 8.92
N SER A 94 -0.21 -27.43 7.69
CA SER A 94 1.11 -27.21 7.10
C SER A 94 1.95 -26.18 7.87
N GLU A 95 1.31 -25.18 8.49
CA GLU A 95 2.01 -24.18 9.30
C GLU A 95 2.48 -24.75 10.63
N VAL A 96 1.67 -25.60 11.26
CA VAL A 96 2.05 -26.32 12.48
C VAL A 96 3.23 -27.28 12.20
N GLU A 97 3.22 -27.98 11.06
CA GLU A 97 4.32 -28.85 10.65
C GLU A 97 5.63 -28.08 10.40
N LYS A 98 5.53 -26.86 9.87
CA LYS A 98 6.70 -26.00 9.58
C LYS A 98 7.23 -25.26 10.80
N ASN A 99 6.40 -25.00 11.79
CA ASN A 99 6.77 -24.23 12.98
C ASN A 99 6.14 -24.84 14.23
N SER A 100 6.95 -25.55 14.99
CA SER A 100 6.57 -26.23 16.23
C SER A 100 6.09 -25.31 17.36
N TYR A 101 6.20 -24.00 17.19
CA TYR A 101 5.64 -23.02 18.14
C TYR A 101 4.12 -23.08 18.16
N TYR A 102 3.48 -23.33 17.00
CA TYR A 102 2.03 -23.30 16.87
C TYR A 102 1.39 -24.66 17.08
N GLU A 103 0.18 -24.61 17.64
CA GLU A 103 -0.72 -25.76 17.79
C GLU A 103 -2.04 -25.47 17.04
N ILE A 104 -2.74 -26.52 16.63
CA ILE A 104 -4.04 -26.38 15.96
C ILE A 104 -5.01 -25.58 16.85
N GLY A 105 -5.66 -24.59 16.24
CA GLY A 105 -6.58 -23.66 16.91
C GLY A 105 -5.93 -22.39 17.45
N GLU A 106 -4.62 -22.21 17.26
CA GLU A 106 -3.94 -20.95 17.56
C GLU A 106 -4.04 -19.96 16.40
N MET A 107 -3.80 -18.69 16.71
CA MET A 107 -3.91 -17.59 15.74
C MET A 107 -2.53 -17.18 15.26
N ILE A 108 -2.46 -16.76 13.98
CA ILE A 108 -1.23 -16.24 13.36
C ILE A 108 -1.58 -15.01 12.51
N GLY A 109 -0.68 -14.04 12.42
CA GLY A 109 -0.78 -12.88 11.52
C GLY A 109 -0.73 -13.31 10.05
N ARG A 110 -1.73 -12.92 9.26
CA ARG A 110 -1.86 -13.31 7.84
C ARG A 110 -1.34 -12.27 6.87
N GLN A 111 -1.58 -11.03 7.17
CA GLN A 111 -1.23 -9.89 6.32
C GLN A 111 -0.81 -8.70 7.18
N GLY A 112 -0.28 -7.67 6.53
CA GLY A 112 0.01 -6.40 7.14
C GLY A 112 1.01 -6.48 8.29
N LEU A 113 0.90 -5.55 9.20
CA LEU A 113 1.76 -5.47 10.38
C LEU A 113 1.56 -6.66 11.33
N GLU A 114 0.34 -7.21 11.40
CA GLU A 114 0.07 -8.44 12.17
C GLU A 114 0.98 -9.59 11.72
N LYS A 115 1.31 -9.68 10.42
CA LYS A 115 2.22 -10.70 9.89
C LYS A 115 3.68 -10.32 10.08
N THR A 116 4.04 -9.06 9.82
CA THR A 116 5.45 -8.62 9.89
C THR A 116 5.99 -8.68 11.32
N TYR A 117 5.15 -8.31 12.28
CA TYR A 117 5.52 -8.24 13.70
C TYR A 117 4.90 -9.34 14.55
N GLU A 118 4.51 -10.47 13.93
CA GLU A 118 3.90 -11.60 14.62
C GLU A 118 4.72 -12.06 15.84
N ASP A 119 6.03 -12.16 15.71
CA ASP A 119 6.94 -12.60 16.80
C ASP A 119 6.92 -11.64 18.00
N LYS A 120 6.63 -10.35 17.80
CA LYS A 120 6.49 -9.34 18.85
C LYS A 120 5.08 -9.33 19.44
N LEU A 121 4.07 -9.44 18.57
CA LEU A 121 2.66 -9.32 18.95
C LEU A 121 2.06 -10.57 19.59
N ARG A 122 2.67 -11.75 19.41
CA ARG A 122 2.16 -13.01 20.00
C ARG A 122 2.65 -13.30 21.41
N GLY A 123 3.79 -12.69 21.84
CA GLY A 123 4.50 -13.04 23.06
C GLY A 123 5.17 -14.42 23.01
N VAL A 124 5.55 -14.95 24.16
CA VAL A 124 6.16 -16.30 24.29
C VAL A 124 5.35 -17.14 25.26
N LYS A 125 5.05 -18.37 24.87
CA LYS A 125 4.28 -19.30 25.69
C LYS A 125 5.04 -19.69 26.95
N GLY A 126 4.35 -19.76 28.10
CA GLY A 126 4.81 -20.46 29.27
C GLY A 126 4.48 -21.94 29.16
N VAL A 127 5.21 -22.76 29.90
CA VAL A 127 5.01 -24.23 29.96
C VAL A 127 4.85 -24.66 31.41
N LYS A 128 3.81 -25.44 31.68
CA LYS A 128 3.60 -26.09 32.97
C LYS A 128 3.67 -27.61 32.85
N PHE A 129 4.42 -28.22 33.73
CA PHE A 129 4.58 -29.70 33.79
C PHE A 129 3.74 -30.28 34.91
N PHE A 130 2.91 -31.25 34.55
CA PHE A 130 2.05 -31.95 35.53
C PHE A 130 2.40 -33.43 35.64
N GLN A 131 2.28 -33.94 36.85
CA GLN A 131 2.28 -35.38 37.07
C GLN A 131 0.90 -35.95 36.76
N LYS A 132 0.85 -37.08 36.06
CA LYS A 132 -0.39 -37.78 35.72
C LYS A 132 -0.35 -39.22 36.24
N ASP A 133 -1.50 -39.73 36.68
CA ASP A 133 -1.67 -41.13 37.02
C ASP A 133 -1.79 -42.02 35.76
N LYS A 134 -1.89 -43.34 35.97
CA LYS A 134 -2.07 -44.32 34.89
C LYS A 134 -3.38 -44.14 34.08
N PHE A 135 -4.31 -43.35 34.58
CA PHE A 135 -5.57 -43.01 33.92
C PHE A 135 -5.53 -41.63 33.26
N ASN A 136 -4.34 -41.03 33.12
CA ASN A 136 -4.12 -39.70 32.53
C ASN A 136 -4.71 -38.52 33.35
N ARG A 137 -5.07 -38.71 34.62
CA ARG A 137 -5.57 -37.67 35.51
C ARG A 137 -4.41 -36.91 36.13
N ILE A 138 -4.51 -35.58 36.18
CA ILE A 138 -3.52 -34.70 36.82
C ILE A 138 -3.58 -34.93 38.34
N ILE A 139 -2.45 -35.30 38.92
CA ILE A 139 -2.31 -35.55 40.36
C ILE A 139 -1.51 -34.45 41.08
N GLY A 140 -0.81 -33.59 40.35
CA GLY A 140 -0.07 -32.45 40.91
C GLY A 140 0.90 -31.82 39.91
N SER A 141 1.58 -30.77 40.34
CA SER A 141 2.69 -30.19 39.58
C SER A 141 3.92 -31.09 39.61
N TYR A 142 4.62 -31.24 38.50
CA TYR A 142 5.86 -31.97 38.47
C TYR A 142 6.95 -31.24 39.27
N LYS A 143 7.59 -31.92 40.24
CA LYS A 143 8.63 -31.33 41.11
C LYS A 143 8.28 -29.94 41.64
N ASN A 144 7.05 -29.75 42.11
CA ASN A 144 6.54 -28.51 42.67
C ASN A 144 6.56 -27.28 41.71
N GLY A 145 6.70 -27.51 40.41
CA GLY A 145 6.76 -26.46 39.40
C GLY A 145 8.15 -25.92 39.07
N ASP A 146 9.23 -26.57 39.57
CA ASP A 146 10.63 -26.13 39.33
C ASP A 146 11.01 -26.06 37.83
N TYR A 147 10.26 -26.77 36.99
CA TYR A 147 10.48 -26.81 35.53
C TYR A 147 9.48 -25.94 34.75
N ASP A 148 8.56 -25.29 35.44
CA ASP A 148 7.58 -24.43 34.81
C ASP A 148 8.27 -23.15 34.29
N THR A 149 7.86 -22.67 33.10
CA THR A 149 8.27 -21.39 32.58
C THR A 149 7.08 -20.44 32.51
N LEU A 150 7.29 -19.19 32.91
CA LEU A 150 6.26 -18.18 32.83
C LEU A 150 6.11 -17.69 31.38
N PRO A 151 4.87 -17.35 30.94
CA PRO A 151 4.67 -16.72 29.65
C PRO A 151 5.28 -15.31 29.65
N ILE A 152 5.85 -14.91 28.50
CA ILE A 152 6.30 -13.54 28.27
C ILE A 152 5.20 -12.82 27.49
N PRO A 153 4.68 -11.68 27.97
CA PRO A 153 3.63 -10.95 27.27
C PRO A 153 4.08 -10.45 25.89
N SER A 154 3.11 -10.17 25.05
CA SER A 154 3.33 -9.47 23.78
C SER A 154 3.89 -8.07 24.03
N LYS A 155 4.59 -7.53 23.01
CA LYS A 155 5.07 -6.14 23.02
C LYS A 155 4.08 -5.23 22.33
N ASP A 156 3.98 -4.00 22.79
CA ASP A 156 3.21 -2.96 22.12
C ASP A 156 4.02 -2.35 20.96
N LEU A 157 3.33 -2.03 19.88
CA LEU A 157 3.88 -1.31 18.74
C LEU A 157 3.25 0.07 18.65
N THR A 158 4.10 1.11 18.63
CA THR A 158 3.66 2.48 18.30
C THR A 158 3.88 2.70 16.80
N LEU A 159 2.81 2.98 16.07
CA LEU A 159 2.88 3.23 14.64
C LEU A 159 3.19 4.70 14.34
N THR A 160 3.72 4.96 13.14
CA THR A 160 3.98 6.30 12.61
C THR A 160 2.71 6.98 12.09
N ILE A 161 1.63 6.22 11.93
CA ILE A 161 0.36 6.68 11.36
C ILE A 161 -0.30 7.73 12.26
N ASP A 162 -0.60 8.90 11.68
CA ASP A 162 -1.51 9.89 12.27
C ASP A 162 -2.95 9.43 11.98
N LEU A 163 -3.64 8.94 13.01
CA LEU A 163 -4.97 8.35 12.88
C LEU A 163 -6.00 9.32 12.31
N ASP A 164 -5.95 10.59 12.73
CA ASP A 164 -6.88 11.62 12.25
C ASP A 164 -6.66 11.92 10.77
N LEU A 165 -5.39 11.95 10.34
CA LEU A 165 -5.03 12.14 8.94
C LEU A 165 -5.44 10.93 8.09
N GLN A 166 -5.25 9.72 8.60
CA GLN A 166 -5.64 8.47 7.95
C GLN A 166 -7.16 8.42 7.73
N GLN A 167 -7.96 8.68 8.76
CA GLN A 167 -9.42 8.69 8.67
C GLN A 167 -9.94 9.81 7.76
N TYR A 168 -9.30 10.97 7.81
CA TYR A 168 -9.62 12.07 6.90
C TYR A 168 -9.34 11.68 5.45
N GLY A 169 -8.21 11.07 5.17
CA GLY A 169 -7.88 10.56 3.85
C GLY A 169 -8.87 9.52 3.34
N ASP A 170 -9.31 8.59 4.20
CA ASP A 170 -10.35 7.61 3.85
C ASP A 170 -11.65 8.31 3.43
N SER A 171 -12.05 9.38 4.14
CA SER A 171 -13.25 10.15 3.79
C SER A 171 -13.14 10.82 2.42
N LEU A 172 -11.99 11.43 2.10
CA LEU A 172 -11.75 12.07 0.81
C LEU A 172 -11.74 11.07 -0.36
N MET A 173 -11.38 9.82 -0.08
CA MET A 173 -11.29 8.76 -1.08
C MET A 173 -12.61 8.02 -1.33
N GLN A 174 -13.69 8.34 -0.63
CA GLN A 174 -15.00 7.74 -0.88
C GLN A 174 -15.39 7.89 -2.36
N ASN A 175 -15.93 6.81 -2.95
CA ASN A 175 -16.31 6.72 -4.37
C ASN A 175 -15.16 6.96 -5.38
N LYS A 176 -13.92 6.82 -4.95
CA LYS A 176 -12.73 6.91 -5.80
C LYS A 176 -11.85 5.70 -5.57
N ARG A 177 -11.18 5.20 -6.61
CA ARG A 177 -10.17 4.14 -6.50
C ARG A 177 -8.78 4.75 -6.59
N GLY A 178 -7.89 4.30 -5.71
CA GLY A 178 -6.53 4.80 -5.68
C GLY A 178 -5.90 4.71 -4.31
N SER A 179 -4.91 5.54 -4.08
CA SER A 179 -4.21 5.61 -2.79
C SER A 179 -3.71 7.02 -2.48
N ILE A 180 -3.53 7.28 -1.18
CA ILE A 180 -2.79 8.42 -0.65
C ILE A 180 -1.66 7.86 0.19
N VAL A 181 -0.43 8.32 -0.07
CA VAL A 181 0.74 8.02 0.76
C VAL A 181 1.31 9.34 1.24
N ALA A 182 1.42 9.50 2.56
CA ALA A 182 2.02 10.67 3.21
C ALA A 182 3.21 10.24 4.07
N ILE A 183 4.34 10.92 3.93
CA ILE A 183 5.61 10.60 4.60
C ILE A 183 6.15 11.87 5.27
N GLU A 184 6.68 11.76 6.49
CA GLU A 184 7.51 12.81 7.07
C GLU A 184 8.93 12.74 6.45
N PRO A 185 9.36 13.75 5.68
CA PRO A 185 10.59 13.64 4.89
C PRO A 185 11.85 13.38 5.72
N LYS A 186 11.95 13.95 6.91
CA LYS A 186 13.15 13.89 7.75
C LYS A 186 13.35 12.54 8.45
N THR A 187 12.26 11.85 8.77
CA THR A 187 12.30 10.59 9.54
C THR A 187 11.99 9.36 8.70
N GLY A 188 11.27 9.52 7.58
CA GLY A 188 10.72 8.41 6.81
C GLY A 188 9.45 7.81 7.43
N ASP A 189 8.91 8.41 8.49
CA ASP A 189 7.66 7.99 9.12
C ASP A 189 6.52 8.08 8.10
N ILE A 190 5.82 6.98 7.86
CA ILE A 190 4.61 6.99 7.02
C ILE A 190 3.46 7.50 7.88
N LEU A 191 3.02 8.74 7.61
CA LEU A 191 1.97 9.43 8.35
C LEU A 191 0.57 8.93 7.98
N ALA A 192 0.40 8.49 6.74
CA ALA A 192 -0.86 7.92 6.27
C ALA A 192 -0.62 7.02 5.05
N LEU A 193 -1.36 5.90 5.01
CA LEU A 193 -1.45 5.00 3.86
C LEU A 193 -2.93 4.67 3.63
N ILE A 194 -3.56 5.41 2.74
CA ILE A 194 -4.95 5.22 2.38
C ILE A 194 -5.05 4.35 1.13
N ASN A 195 -5.79 3.27 1.23
CA ASN A 195 -6.14 2.40 0.11
C ASN A 195 -7.65 2.46 -0.15
N SER A 196 -8.05 2.78 -1.35
CA SER A 196 -9.47 2.87 -1.70
C SER A 196 -9.80 2.08 -2.98
N PRO A 197 -10.92 1.30 -2.97
CA PRO A 197 -11.74 1.03 -1.80
C PRO A 197 -11.02 0.18 -0.75
N SER A 198 -11.38 0.39 0.51
CA SER A 198 -10.93 -0.40 1.65
C SER A 198 -12.05 -1.32 2.13
N TYR A 199 -11.84 -2.02 3.24
CA TYR A 199 -12.82 -2.92 3.85
C TYR A 199 -12.80 -2.78 5.38
N ASP A 200 -13.90 -3.23 6.00
CA ASP A 200 -13.98 -3.33 7.45
C ASP A 200 -13.20 -4.57 7.94
N LEU A 201 -12.10 -4.32 8.66
CA LEU A 201 -11.24 -5.36 9.20
C LEU A 201 -11.96 -6.27 10.21
N SER A 202 -12.94 -5.73 10.95
CA SER A 202 -13.75 -6.49 11.91
C SER A 202 -14.50 -7.65 11.23
N SER A 203 -14.89 -7.48 9.97
CA SER A 203 -15.56 -8.51 9.17
C SER A 203 -14.71 -9.77 8.94
N LEU A 204 -13.39 -9.66 9.08
CA LEU A 204 -12.45 -10.77 8.93
C LEU A 204 -12.07 -11.47 10.24
N ILE A 205 -12.65 -11.06 11.37
CA ILE A 205 -12.44 -11.69 12.68
C ILE A 205 -13.64 -12.56 13.08
N ASP A 206 -14.79 -12.38 12.45
CA ASP A 206 -16.04 -13.03 12.77
C ASP A 206 -16.12 -14.49 12.30
N LYS A 207 -17.14 -15.20 12.79
CA LYS A 207 -17.51 -16.56 12.35
C LYS A 207 -17.70 -16.65 10.82
N ASN A 208 -18.14 -15.56 10.20
CA ASN A 208 -18.38 -15.43 8.75
C ASN A 208 -17.12 -15.02 7.95
N ARG A 209 -15.93 -15.02 8.59
CA ARG A 209 -14.67 -14.59 7.96
C ARG A 209 -14.47 -15.15 6.54
N SER A 210 -14.64 -16.45 6.36
CA SER A 210 -14.41 -17.11 5.05
C SER A 210 -15.36 -16.62 3.97
N ILE A 211 -16.61 -16.35 4.34
CA ILE A 211 -17.63 -15.81 3.43
C ILE A 211 -17.29 -14.36 3.08
N ASN A 212 -16.95 -13.56 4.09
CA ASN A 212 -16.59 -12.15 3.92
C ASN A 212 -15.31 -11.99 3.10
N TYR A 213 -14.28 -12.81 3.38
CA TYR A 213 -13.05 -12.81 2.58
C TYR A 213 -13.31 -13.12 1.11
N LYS A 214 -14.11 -14.16 0.82
CA LYS A 214 -14.51 -14.51 -0.56
C LYS A 214 -15.28 -13.38 -1.27
N LYS A 215 -16.11 -12.62 -0.55
CA LYS A 215 -16.79 -11.44 -1.12
C LYS A 215 -15.77 -10.37 -1.52
N LEU A 216 -14.80 -10.07 -0.67
CA LEU A 216 -13.74 -9.10 -0.95
C LEU A 216 -12.82 -9.57 -2.10
N GLU A 217 -12.47 -10.85 -2.13
CA GLU A 217 -11.64 -11.47 -3.17
C GLU A 217 -12.33 -11.46 -4.55
N ASN A 218 -13.64 -11.72 -4.57
CA ASN A 218 -14.45 -11.76 -5.80
C ASN A 218 -14.87 -10.36 -6.31
N ASP A 219 -14.57 -9.28 -5.58
CA ASP A 219 -14.81 -7.92 -6.06
C ASP A 219 -13.75 -7.53 -7.10
N SER A 220 -14.01 -7.91 -8.35
CA SER A 220 -13.12 -7.65 -9.49
C SER A 220 -13.03 -6.17 -9.88
N ILE A 221 -13.99 -5.35 -9.48
CA ILE A 221 -14.05 -3.91 -9.77
C ILE A 221 -13.32 -3.13 -8.68
N GLY A 222 -13.71 -3.31 -7.44
CA GLY A 222 -13.14 -2.59 -6.28
C GLY A 222 -11.73 -3.08 -5.95
N LYS A 223 -11.53 -4.40 -5.94
CA LYS A 223 -10.30 -5.07 -5.48
C LYS A 223 -9.82 -4.53 -4.13
N PRO A 224 -10.66 -4.59 -3.07
CA PRO A 224 -10.34 -3.95 -1.78
C PRO A 224 -9.16 -4.60 -1.06
N LEU A 225 -8.85 -5.88 -1.35
CA LEU A 225 -7.69 -6.58 -0.80
C LEU A 225 -6.35 -6.16 -1.44
N PHE A 226 -6.40 -5.47 -2.59
CA PHE A 226 -5.20 -5.01 -3.29
C PHE A 226 -4.72 -3.68 -2.72
N GLU A 227 -3.53 -3.68 -2.08
CA GLU A 227 -2.93 -2.49 -1.48
C GLU A 227 -2.27 -1.61 -2.55
N ARG A 228 -3.04 -0.65 -3.08
CA ARG A 228 -2.63 0.19 -4.21
C ARG A 228 -1.42 1.04 -3.92
N GLY A 229 -1.28 1.50 -2.69
CA GLY A 229 -0.16 2.34 -2.26
C GLY A 229 1.19 1.64 -2.36
N LEU A 230 1.21 0.33 -2.10
CA LEU A 230 2.43 -0.47 -2.04
C LEU A 230 2.61 -1.42 -3.23
N GLN A 231 1.51 -1.91 -3.81
CA GLN A 231 1.52 -2.93 -4.86
C GLN A 231 1.14 -2.38 -6.24
N GLY A 232 0.40 -1.28 -6.29
CA GLY A 232 -0.04 -0.69 -7.55
C GLY A 232 1.15 -0.16 -8.34
N GLN A 233 1.40 -0.76 -9.52
CA GLN A 233 2.46 -0.35 -10.42
C GLN A 233 1.86 0.44 -11.58
N TYR A 234 2.13 1.73 -11.62
CA TYR A 234 1.52 2.65 -12.57
C TYR A 234 2.60 3.47 -13.28
N ALA A 235 2.32 3.89 -14.51
CA ALA A 235 3.13 4.90 -15.16
C ALA A 235 3.10 6.20 -14.34
N PRO A 236 4.25 6.76 -13.93
CA PRO A 236 4.29 7.97 -13.09
C PRO A 236 3.86 9.24 -13.82
N GLY A 237 3.81 9.22 -15.15
CA GLY A 237 3.44 10.37 -15.96
C GLY A 237 4.35 11.57 -15.72
N SER A 238 3.80 12.77 -15.87
CA SER A 238 4.56 14.04 -15.79
C SER A 238 5.25 14.31 -14.44
N THR A 239 4.99 13.53 -13.39
CA THR A 239 5.75 13.64 -12.13
C THR A 239 7.21 13.20 -12.34
N PHE A 240 7.46 12.32 -13.29
CA PHE A 240 8.77 11.80 -13.63
C PHE A 240 9.66 12.82 -14.37
N LYS A 241 9.09 13.90 -14.88
CA LYS A 241 9.84 15.01 -15.49
C LYS A 241 10.82 15.66 -14.50
N ILE A 242 10.46 15.67 -13.23
CA ILE A 242 11.30 16.25 -12.17
C ILE A 242 12.63 15.49 -12.05
N ILE A 243 12.59 14.15 -12.13
CA ILE A 243 13.83 13.37 -12.08
C ILE A 243 14.70 13.60 -13.34
N ASN A 244 14.07 13.72 -14.52
CA ASN A 244 14.80 14.04 -15.76
C ASN A 244 15.40 15.44 -15.74
N ALA A 245 14.75 16.41 -15.09
CA ALA A 245 15.31 17.75 -14.87
C ALA A 245 16.55 17.70 -13.96
N LEU A 246 16.46 16.97 -12.83
CA LEU A 246 17.57 16.78 -11.90
C LEU A 246 18.78 16.12 -12.57
N ILE A 247 18.54 15.07 -13.36
CA ILE A 247 19.60 14.38 -14.11
C ILE A 247 20.19 15.31 -15.18
N GLY A 248 19.35 16.07 -15.90
CA GLY A 248 19.82 17.02 -16.91
C GLY A 248 20.73 18.12 -16.34
N LEU A 249 20.42 18.62 -15.15
CA LEU A 249 21.29 19.57 -14.43
C LEU A 249 22.59 18.89 -13.94
N GLN A 250 22.50 17.67 -13.42
CA GLN A 250 23.67 16.91 -12.93
C GLN A 250 24.63 16.56 -14.04
N GLU A 251 24.13 16.20 -15.22
CA GLU A 251 24.92 15.87 -16.41
C GLU A 251 25.36 17.12 -17.21
N ASN A 252 24.99 18.33 -16.76
CA ASN A 252 25.26 19.61 -17.41
C ASN A 252 24.76 19.69 -18.87
N VAL A 253 23.75 18.87 -19.25
CA VAL A 253 23.11 18.95 -20.57
C VAL A 253 22.09 20.10 -20.63
N ILE A 254 21.58 20.53 -19.47
CA ILE A 254 20.79 21.75 -19.31
C ILE A 254 21.28 22.56 -18.12
N ASN A 255 20.92 23.85 -18.12
CA ASN A 255 20.98 24.75 -16.97
C ASN A 255 19.62 25.50 -16.83
N GLU A 256 19.49 26.37 -15.85
CA GLU A 256 18.24 27.10 -15.59
C GLU A 256 17.79 27.96 -16.78
N GLU A 257 18.75 28.49 -17.56
CA GLU A 257 18.51 29.37 -18.71
C GLU A 257 18.35 28.62 -20.04
N THR A 258 18.56 27.31 -20.06
CA THR A 258 18.44 26.51 -21.29
C THR A 258 17.02 26.60 -21.85
N MET A 259 16.90 27.11 -23.08
CA MET A 259 15.63 27.38 -23.74
C MET A 259 15.32 26.33 -24.81
N HIS A 260 14.13 25.73 -24.75
CA HIS A 260 13.62 24.89 -25.84
C HIS A 260 12.35 25.47 -26.44
N ARG A 261 12.29 25.54 -27.77
CA ARG A 261 11.10 25.92 -28.52
C ARG A 261 10.10 24.76 -28.57
N CYS A 262 8.85 25.03 -28.19
CA CYS A 262 7.72 24.13 -28.25
C CYS A 262 6.67 24.66 -29.23
N GLU A 263 6.26 23.88 -30.19
CA GLU A 263 5.26 24.18 -31.23
C GLU A 263 4.04 23.27 -31.06
N GLY A 264 3.48 23.21 -29.85
CA GLY A 264 2.36 22.31 -29.53
C GLY A 264 2.76 20.85 -29.36
N GLY A 265 4.06 20.53 -29.45
CA GLY A 265 4.63 19.19 -29.30
C GLY A 265 6.00 19.03 -29.95
N HIS A 266 6.45 17.80 -30.05
CA HIS A 266 7.76 17.43 -30.58
C HIS A 266 7.68 16.22 -31.51
N PHE A 267 8.18 16.37 -32.74
CA PHE A 267 8.44 15.24 -33.62
C PHE A 267 9.76 14.57 -33.21
N TYR A 268 9.70 13.37 -32.69
CA TYR A 268 10.87 12.58 -32.31
C TYR A 268 11.24 11.53 -33.37
N SER A 269 10.35 11.31 -34.34
CA SER A 269 10.63 10.58 -35.59
C SER A 269 9.75 11.13 -36.72
N LYS A 270 10.00 10.67 -37.95
CA LYS A 270 9.28 11.11 -39.17
C LYS A 270 7.75 11.02 -39.04
N ASN A 271 7.25 10.00 -38.31
CA ASN A 271 5.82 9.71 -38.17
C ASN A 271 5.35 9.67 -36.70
N ALA A 272 6.16 10.07 -35.73
CA ALA A 272 5.82 10.01 -34.33
C ALA A 272 5.96 11.39 -33.66
N PHE A 273 4.84 11.83 -33.08
CA PHE A 273 4.68 13.17 -32.50
C PHE A 273 4.21 13.06 -31.04
N MET A 274 4.97 13.63 -30.14
CA MET A 274 4.60 13.80 -28.73
C MET A 274 3.88 15.15 -28.55
N ARG A 275 2.60 15.11 -28.27
CA ARG A 275 1.79 16.33 -28.05
C ARG A 275 2.18 17.03 -26.75
N CYS A 276 2.09 18.37 -26.75
CA CYS A 276 2.20 19.19 -25.56
C CYS A 276 0.84 19.82 -25.20
N HIS A 277 0.72 20.33 -23.99
CA HIS A 277 -0.54 20.95 -23.52
C HIS A 277 -0.80 22.32 -24.17
N THR A 278 0.27 23.08 -24.45
CA THR A 278 0.17 24.36 -25.17
C THR A 278 0.07 24.11 -26.66
N LYS A 279 -0.87 24.80 -27.32
CA LYS A 279 -1.04 24.75 -28.78
C LYS A 279 -0.23 25.82 -29.50
N GLU A 280 0.19 26.88 -28.79
CA GLU A 280 0.93 28.01 -29.33
C GLU A 280 2.43 27.75 -29.25
N THR A 281 3.19 28.40 -30.14
CA THR A 281 4.65 28.39 -30.09
C THR A 281 5.12 29.11 -28.83
N THR A 282 5.84 28.37 -27.97
CA THR A 282 6.40 28.91 -26.73
C THR A 282 7.89 28.58 -26.63
N PHE A 283 8.62 29.45 -25.95
CA PHE A 283 10.00 29.17 -25.52
C PHE A 283 9.96 28.93 -24.03
N SER A 284 10.44 27.75 -23.60
CA SER A 284 10.41 27.35 -22.20
C SER A 284 11.84 27.18 -21.69
N ASN A 285 12.19 27.88 -20.61
CA ASN A 285 13.32 27.52 -19.77
C ASN A 285 12.93 26.42 -18.77
N LEU A 286 13.84 26.01 -17.92
CA LEU A 286 13.61 24.93 -16.96
C LEU A 286 12.40 25.20 -16.06
N ASN A 287 12.32 26.38 -15.43
CA ASN A 287 11.25 26.75 -14.54
C ASN A 287 9.89 26.71 -15.26
N ASN A 288 9.79 27.39 -16.41
CA ASN A 288 8.57 27.40 -17.22
C ASN A 288 8.16 25.99 -17.65
N ALA A 289 9.11 25.15 -18.06
CA ALA A 289 8.83 23.78 -18.48
C ALA A 289 8.29 22.90 -17.32
N ILE A 290 8.70 23.15 -16.08
CA ILE A 290 8.19 22.45 -14.91
C ILE A 290 6.75 22.85 -14.60
N TYR A 291 6.46 24.17 -14.47
CA TYR A 291 5.13 24.58 -14.05
C TYR A 291 4.05 24.45 -15.15
N THR A 292 4.43 24.56 -16.43
CA THR A 292 3.53 24.28 -17.56
C THR A 292 3.49 22.80 -17.93
N SER A 293 4.39 22.00 -17.38
CA SER A 293 4.53 20.58 -17.72
C SER A 293 4.84 20.31 -19.20
N CYS A 294 5.78 21.07 -19.82
CA CYS A 294 6.10 21.00 -21.24
C CYS A 294 6.72 19.66 -21.65
N ASN A 295 6.02 18.87 -22.46
CA ASN A 295 6.52 17.58 -22.96
C ASN A 295 7.73 17.75 -23.88
N THR A 296 7.71 18.77 -24.75
CA THR A 296 8.79 19.06 -25.71
C THR A 296 10.12 19.33 -25.00
N TYR A 297 10.10 20.13 -23.92
CA TYR A 297 11.30 20.43 -23.15
C TYR A 297 11.93 19.14 -22.62
N PHE A 298 11.15 18.34 -21.93
CA PHE A 298 11.64 17.11 -21.29
C PHE A 298 12.01 16.02 -22.29
N ALA A 299 11.36 15.95 -23.46
CA ALA A 299 11.77 15.04 -24.52
C ALA A 299 13.17 15.38 -25.06
N LYS A 300 13.45 16.67 -25.27
CA LYS A 300 14.78 17.12 -25.72
C LYS A 300 15.84 16.89 -24.63
N THR A 301 15.57 17.32 -23.39
CA THR A 301 16.48 17.09 -22.26
C THR A 301 16.81 15.61 -22.09
N TYR A 302 15.82 14.71 -22.10
CA TYR A 302 16.05 13.28 -21.98
C TYR A 302 16.91 12.75 -23.12
N LYS A 303 16.65 13.16 -24.34
CA LYS A 303 17.44 12.77 -25.50
C LYS A 303 18.90 13.21 -25.32
N GLU A 304 19.14 14.43 -24.89
CA GLU A 304 20.47 14.97 -24.61
C GLU A 304 21.19 14.20 -23.49
N ILE A 305 20.48 13.82 -22.40
CA ILE A 305 21.03 12.95 -21.34
C ILE A 305 21.52 11.63 -21.91
N ILE A 306 20.68 10.95 -22.70
CA ILE A 306 21.02 9.63 -23.24
C ILE A 306 22.15 9.71 -24.29
N GLU A 307 22.18 10.78 -25.09
CA GLU A 307 23.20 10.99 -26.14
C GLU A 307 24.49 11.62 -25.60
N ASN A 308 24.59 11.96 -24.31
CA ASN A 308 25.80 12.51 -23.68
C ASN A 308 26.92 11.47 -23.48
N TYR A 309 26.68 10.23 -23.85
CA TYR A 309 27.59 9.09 -23.68
C TYR A 309 27.95 8.44 -25.03
N GLU A 310 28.94 7.58 -25.04
CA GLU A 310 29.46 6.91 -26.23
C GLU A 310 28.42 6.05 -26.95
N SER A 311 27.36 5.65 -26.27
CA SER A 311 26.23 4.89 -26.87
C SER A 311 24.94 5.14 -26.14
N SER A 312 23.80 4.92 -26.81
CA SER A 312 22.48 4.98 -26.16
C SER A 312 22.34 3.99 -25.00
N SER A 313 23.02 2.83 -25.08
CA SER A 313 23.03 1.85 -23.98
C SER A 313 23.74 2.40 -22.75
N ALA A 314 24.94 2.95 -22.91
CA ALA A 314 25.70 3.55 -21.81
C ALA A 314 24.95 4.74 -21.19
N GLY A 315 24.36 5.60 -22.01
CA GLY A 315 23.56 6.74 -21.53
C GLY A 315 22.32 6.30 -20.77
N LEU A 316 21.60 5.26 -21.25
CA LEU A 316 20.44 4.73 -20.54
C LEU A 316 20.81 4.04 -19.22
N ASP A 317 21.90 3.31 -19.17
CA ASP A 317 22.37 2.65 -17.95
C ASP A 317 22.78 3.69 -16.90
N LYS A 318 23.44 4.76 -17.30
CA LYS A 318 23.77 5.87 -16.41
C LYS A 318 22.53 6.60 -15.91
N TRP A 319 21.57 6.88 -16.79
CA TRP A 319 20.26 7.42 -16.42
C TRP A 319 19.53 6.50 -15.44
N ASN A 320 19.62 5.18 -15.64
CA ASN A 320 19.02 4.16 -14.76
C ASN A 320 19.62 4.19 -13.37
N ASP A 321 20.97 4.35 -13.24
CA ASP A 321 21.65 4.50 -11.95
C ASP A 321 21.12 5.70 -11.16
N TYR A 322 20.96 6.86 -11.82
CA TYR A 322 20.37 8.04 -11.21
C TYR A 322 18.94 7.76 -10.74
N VAL A 323 18.10 7.19 -11.59
CA VAL A 323 16.68 6.89 -11.25
C VAL A 323 16.61 5.93 -10.06
N ARG A 324 17.42 4.88 -10.05
CA ARG A 324 17.46 3.91 -8.95
C ARG A 324 17.95 4.49 -7.64
N SER A 325 18.82 5.51 -7.68
CA SER A 325 19.29 6.18 -6.46
C SER A 325 18.17 6.88 -5.68
N PHE A 326 17.02 7.13 -6.29
CA PHE A 326 15.79 7.63 -5.64
C PHE A 326 14.89 6.52 -5.09
N GLY A 327 15.27 5.24 -5.23
CA GLY A 327 14.51 4.09 -4.78
C GLY A 327 13.55 3.50 -5.82
N PHE A 328 13.53 3.98 -7.07
CA PHE A 328 12.74 3.38 -8.14
C PHE A 328 13.34 2.05 -8.64
N GLY A 329 12.48 1.18 -9.15
CA GLY A 329 12.91 -0.10 -9.73
C GLY A 329 13.43 -1.12 -8.71
N ASN A 330 13.29 -0.84 -7.42
CA ASN A 330 13.65 -1.72 -6.31
C ASN A 330 12.56 -1.67 -5.24
N TYR A 331 12.44 -2.74 -4.45
CA TYR A 331 11.67 -2.70 -3.22
C TYR A 331 12.37 -1.77 -2.23
N LEU A 332 11.61 -0.81 -1.67
CA LEU A 332 12.18 0.22 -0.78
C LEU A 332 12.66 -0.31 0.58
N GLY A 333 12.19 -1.48 1.00
CA GLY A 333 12.61 -2.10 2.27
C GLY A 333 11.79 -1.67 3.49
N TYR A 334 10.57 -1.13 3.30
CA TYR A 334 9.66 -0.81 4.41
C TYR A 334 9.17 -2.06 5.14
N ASP A 335 8.70 -1.88 6.37
CA ASP A 335 8.29 -2.92 7.31
C ASP A 335 6.86 -3.45 7.06
N HIS A 336 6.56 -3.79 5.80
CA HIS A 336 5.28 -4.38 5.42
C HIS A 336 5.52 -5.58 4.49
N PRO A 337 4.75 -6.69 4.62
CA PRO A 337 5.06 -7.94 3.91
C PRO A 337 4.71 -7.90 2.43
N THR A 338 3.98 -6.88 1.98
CA THR A 338 3.57 -6.72 0.58
C THR A 338 4.17 -5.47 -0.03
N GLY A 339 4.53 -5.54 -1.30
CA GLY A 339 5.04 -4.42 -2.06
C GLY A 339 5.53 -4.87 -3.42
N GLN A 340 5.73 -3.91 -4.31
CA GLN A 340 6.27 -4.14 -5.64
C GLN A 340 7.44 -3.19 -5.92
N PRO A 341 8.45 -3.63 -6.70
CA PRO A 341 9.62 -2.81 -7.01
C PRO A 341 9.34 -1.72 -8.06
N GLY A 342 8.18 -1.74 -8.73
CA GLY A 342 8.02 -0.99 -9.97
C GLY A 342 8.88 -1.57 -11.09
N PHE A 343 9.02 -0.82 -12.19
CA PHE A 343 9.86 -1.23 -13.30
C PHE A 343 10.57 -0.03 -13.92
N ILE A 344 11.90 -0.08 -13.99
CA ILE A 344 12.74 0.88 -14.72
C ILE A 344 13.52 0.09 -15.78
N PRO A 345 13.27 0.37 -17.08
CA PRO A 345 13.87 -0.39 -18.16
C PRO A 345 15.37 -0.17 -18.24
N SER A 346 16.16 -1.24 -18.37
CA SER A 346 17.61 -1.20 -18.59
C SER A 346 17.94 -1.20 -20.08
N SER A 347 19.20 -0.93 -20.43
CA SER A 347 19.70 -1.11 -21.80
C SER A 347 19.51 -2.55 -22.29
N GLN A 348 19.73 -3.55 -21.41
CA GLN A 348 19.52 -4.95 -21.74
C GLN A 348 18.06 -5.25 -22.10
N TYR A 349 17.09 -4.62 -21.41
CA TYR A 349 15.67 -4.75 -21.78
C TYR A 349 15.42 -4.34 -23.23
N TYR A 350 15.89 -3.15 -23.63
CA TYR A 350 15.71 -2.67 -25.00
C TYR A 350 16.56 -3.43 -26.02
N ASN A 351 17.76 -3.90 -25.65
CA ASN A 351 18.58 -4.76 -26.49
C ASN A 351 17.84 -6.05 -26.88
N ASN A 352 17.16 -6.66 -25.91
CA ASN A 352 16.38 -7.88 -26.15
C ASN A 352 15.16 -7.63 -27.07
N TRP A 353 14.46 -6.49 -26.86
CA TRP A 353 13.26 -6.15 -27.64
C TRP A 353 13.56 -5.67 -29.07
N TYR A 354 14.64 -4.92 -29.25
CA TYR A 354 15.00 -4.28 -30.53
C TYR A 354 16.25 -4.84 -31.18
N ASN A 355 16.73 -6.01 -30.74
CA ASN A 355 17.91 -6.68 -31.27
C ASN A 355 19.12 -5.72 -31.42
N ASN A 356 19.42 -4.97 -30.34
CA ASN A 356 20.44 -3.93 -30.26
C ASN A 356 20.27 -2.74 -31.24
N SER A 357 19.14 -2.64 -31.94
CA SER A 357 18.89 -1.59 -32.93
C SER A 357 17.99 -0.48 -32.44
N TRP A 358 18.27 0.07 -31.25
CA TRP A 358 17.52 1.18 -30.65
C TRP A 358 18.41 2.39 -30.37
N ARG A 359 17.77 3.55 -30.23
CA ARG A 359 18.42 4.85 -29.98
C ARG A 359 17.62 5.61 -28.91
N ALA A 360 18.16 6.74 -28.43
CA ALA A 360 17.49 7.64 -27.46
C ALA A 360 16.02 7.94 -27.81
N VAL A 361 15.72 8.14 -29.09
CA VAL A 361 14.35 8.40 -29.58
C VAL A 361 13.40 7.20 -29.41
N THR A 362 13.90 5.99 -29.36
CA THR A 362 13.10 4.77 -29.13
C THR A 362 12.52 4.75 -27.71
N THR A 363 13.26 5.28 -26.76
CA THR A 363 12.92 5.31 -25.32
C THR A 363 12.35 6.65 -24.87
N ILE A 364 11.97 7.54 -25.81
CA ILE A 364 11.61 8.92 -25.54
C ILE A 364 10.41 9.07 -24.59
N SER A 365 9.52 8.07 -24.51
CA SER A 365 8.40 8.05 -23.58
C SER A 365 8.84 8.10 -22.11
N ASN A 366 10.06 7.63 -21.80
CA ASN A 366 10.64 7.72 -20.45
C ASN A 366 10.84 9.18 -20.00
N SER A 367 10.98 10.11 -20.95
CA SER A 367 11.14 11.53 -20.66
C SER A 367 9.96 12.13 -19.88
N ILE A 368 8.78 11.56 -20.06
CA ILE A 368 7.51 12.03 -19.46
C ILE A 368 6.88 10.99 -18.52
N GLY A 369 7.65 9.96 -18.13
CA GLY A 369 7.19 8.91 -17.22
C GLY A 369 6.08 8.03 -17.80
N GLN A 370 6.15 7.77 -19.10
CA GLN A 370 5.27 6.86 -19.84
C GLN A 370 6.11 5.73 -20.44
N GLY A 371 5.50 4.91 -21.27
CA GLY A 371 6.19 3.75 -21.86
C GLY A 371 6.28 2.59 -20.87
N GLU A 372 7.49 2.10 -20.66
CA GLU A 372 7.73 0.91 -19.84
C GLU A 372 7.93 1.21 -18.35
N ILE A 373 8.08 2.50 -17.98
CA ILE A 373 8.30 2.88 -16.57
C ILE A 373 7.05 2.61 -15.74
N LEU A 374 7.25 1.88 -14.64
CA LEU A 374 6.23 1.65 -13.61
C LEU A 374 6.78 2.03 -12.23
N ALA A 375 5.99 2.75 -11.46
CA ALA A 375 6.29 3.13 -10.08
C ALA A 375 5.09 2.89 -9.18
N THR A 376 5.36 2.59 -7.91
CA THR A 376 4.31 2.50 -6.90
C THR A 376 4.07 3.88 -6.25
N PRO A 377 2.86 4.16 -5.72
CA PRO A 377 2.60 5.42 -5.03
C PRO A 377 3.56 5.70 -3.87
N ILE A 378 3.99 4.67 -3.12
CA ILE A 378 4.99 4.87 -2.06
C ILE A 378 6.36 5.29 -2.61
N GLN A 379 6.78 4.76 -3.77
CA GLN A 379 8.01 5.23 -4.42
C GLN A 379 7.90 6.68 -4.87
N LEU A 380 6.74 7.10 -5.36
CA LEU A 380 6.47 8.49 -5.74
C LEU A 380 6.42 9.42 -4.52
N ALA A 381 5.85 8.98 -3.39
CA ALA A 381 5.88 9.73 -2.13
C ALA A 381 7.30 9.85 -1.58
N ASN A 382 8.08 8.76 -1.61
CA ASN A 382 9.49 8.76 -1.24
C ASN A 382 10.33 9.68 -2.14
N PHE A 383 10.02 9.73 -3.43
CA PHE A 383 10.66 10.68 -4.35
C PHE A 383 10.37 12.13 -3.96
N ALA A 384 9.11 12.46 -3.63
CA ALA A 384 8.76 13.78 -3.10
C ALA A 384 9.50 14.11 -1.79
N ALA A 385 9.65 13.13 -0.88
CA ALA A 385 10.43 13.28 0.35
C ALA A 385 11.93 13.48 0.07
N THR A 386 12.47 12.79 -0.94
CA THR A 386 13.87 12.95 -1.37
C THR A 386 14.13 14.36 -1.91
N ILE A 387 13.21 14.91 -2.70
CA ILE A 387 13.31 16.30 -3.19
C ILE A 387 13.21 17.28 -2.02
N ALA A 388 12.26 17.07 -1.11
CA ALA A 388 12.08 17.87 0.10
C ALA A 388 13.38 17.96 0.93
N ASN A 389 14.12 16.88 1.02
CA ASN A 389 15.39 16.76 1.73
C ASN A 389 16.62 17.17 0.89
N ARG A 390 16.45 17.64 -0.35
CA ARG A 390 17.55 18.01 -1.27
C ARG A 390 18.52 16.85 -1.52
N GLY A 391 17.96 15.65 -1.79
CA GLY A 391 18.72 14.53 -2.33
C GLY A 391 18.94 13.32 -1.43
N TRP A 392 18.24 13.22 -0.29
CA TRP A 392 18.31 12.02 0.55
C TRP A 392 16.95 11.63 1.12
N TYR A 393 16.81 10.36 1.52
CA TYR A 393 15.61 9.85 2.20
C TYR A 393 16.00 8.84 3.29
N ILE A 394 15.12 8.69 4.26
CA ILE A 394 15.10 7.54 5.16
C ILE A 394 14.11 6.52 4.60
N THR A 395 14.44 5.25 4.64
CA THR A 395 13.52 4.19 4.22
C THR A 395 12.16 4.36 4.90
N PRO A 396 11.06 4.56 4.13
CA PRO A 396 9.73 4.70 4.71
C PRO A 396 9.38 3.51 5.60
N HIS A 397 8.72 3.75 6.74
CA HIS A 397 8.37 2.69 7.68
C HIS A 397 7.11 3.04 8.47
N PHE A 398 6.48 2.00 9.04
CA PHE A 398 5.20 2.10 9.74
C PHE A 398 5.32 1.99 11.25
N VAL A 399 6.39 1.37 11.77
CA VAL A 399 6.59 1.20 13.21
C VAL A 399 7.63 2.20 13.70
N LYS A 400 7.21 3.06 14.61
CA LYS A 400 8.02 4.10 15.25
C LYS A 400 8.76 3.55 16.45
N GLU A 401 8.09 2.72 17.26
CA GLU A 401 8.62 2.18 18.51
C GLU A 401 8.08 0.78 18.78
N ILE A 402 8.90 -0.07 19.37
CA ILE A 402 8.55 -1.40 19.87
C ILE A 402 8.85 -1.39 21.37
N GLU A 403 7.87 -1.74 22.19
CA GLU A 403 8.04 -1.76 23.65
C GLU A 403 9.26 -2.59 24.08
N ASN A 404 10.18 -1.96 24.83
CA ASN A 404 11.43 -2.58 25.31
C ASN A 404 12.27 -3.24 24.19
N ASP A 405 12.24 -2.67 22.97
CA ASP A 405 13.03 -3.16 21.83
C ASP A 405 13.42 -2.02 20.90
N SER A 406 14.29 -2.25 19.93
CA SER A 406 14.70 -1.27 18.94
C SER A 406 14.09 -1.58 17.57
N ILE A 407 13.75 -0.53 16.83
CA ILE A 407 13.44 -0.66 15.40
C ILE A 407 14.72 -0.90 14.60
N ASN A 408 14.55 -1.45 13.40
CA ASN A 408 15.66 -1.75 12.50
C ASN A 408 16.44 -0.46 12.14
N ASP A 409 17.78 -0.51 12.21
CA ASP A 409 18.64 0.62 11.93
C ASP A 409 18.56 1.15 10.49
N ASN A 410 18.03 0.36 9.54
CA ASN A 410 17.74 0.84 8.19
C ASN A 410 16.72 1.98 8.18
N TYR A 411 15.84 2.08 9.19
CA TYR A 411 14.85 3.16 9.36
C TYR A 411 15.44 4.43 10.02
N LYS A 412 16.75 4.45 10.25
CA LYS A 412 17.49 5.62 10.77
C LYS A 412 18.55 6.09 9.79
N ARG A 413 18.88 5.25 8.80
CA ARG A 413 19.99 5.51 7.87
C ARG A 413 19.52 6.30 6.66
N LYS A 414 20.30 7.34 6.31
CA LYS A 414 20.07 8.11 5.09
C LYS A 414 20.50 7.32 3.84
N ASN A 415 19.61 7.24 2.87
CA ASN A 415 19.90 6.85 1.51
C ASN A 415 20.11 8.13 0.69
N VAL A 416 21.25 8.29 0.05
CA VAL A 416 21.61 9.51 -0.67
C VAL A 416 21.51 9.26 -2.17
N SER A 417 20.85 10.18 -2.88
CA SER A 417 20.77 10.14 -4.35
C SER A 417 22.11 10.50 -4.99
N LEU A 418 22.29 10.15 -6.25
CA LEU A 418 23.46 10.49 -7.04
C LEU A 418 23.44 11.92 -7.61
N ILE A 419 22.51 12.77 -7.13
CA ILE A 419 22.34 14.16 -7.58
C ILE A 419 22.88 15.11 -6.51
N ASP A 420 23.71 16.06 -6.91
CA ASP A 420 24.24 17.09 -6.03
C ASP A 420 23.11 17.98 -5.48
N SER A 421 23.20 18.32 -4.20
CA SER A 421 22.16 19.10 -3.49
C SER A 421 21.86 20.47 -4.13
N LYS A 422 22.84 21.09 -4.79
CA LYS A 422 22.70 22.40 -5.49
C LYS A 422 21.65 22.39 -6.60
N HIS A 423 21.35 21.21 -7.19
CA HIS A 423 20.41 21.09 -8.31
C HIS A 423 18.95 21.02 -7.87
N PHE A 424 18.68 20.88 -6.56
CA PHE A 424 17.29 20.75 -6.08
C PHE A 424 16.56 22.09 -5.96
N GLU A 425 17.23 23.20 -5.60
CA GLU A 425 16.55 24.48 -5.41
C GLU A 425 15.87 25.02 -6.69
N PRO A 426 16.51 25.03 -7.88
CA PRO A 426 15.84 25.42 -9.10
C PRO A 426 14.59 24.56 -9.41
N ILE A 427 14.66 23.27 -9.11
CA ILE A 427 13.55 22.34 -9.30
C ILE A 427 12.42 22.63 -8.31
N ILE A 428 12.74 22.88 -7.04
CA ILE A 428 11.76 23.22 -6.00
C ILE A 428 11.02 24.53 -6.35
N ASN A 429 11.74 25.54 -6.86
CA ASN A 429 11.13 26.78 -7.32
C ASN A 429 10.13 26.52 -8.45
N GLY A 430 10.48 25.70 -9.45
CA GLY A 430 9.56 25.29 -10.50
C GLY A 430 8.35 24.50 -9.97
N MET A 431 8.55 23.64 -8.95
CA MET A 431 7.48 22.91 -8.29
C MET A 431 6.55 23.81 -7.45
N ILE A 432 7.05 24.90 -6.87
CA ILE A 432 6.23 25.93 -6.20
C ILE A 432 5.36 26.63 -7.25
N ASP A 433 5.95 27.00 -8.39
CA ASP A 433 5.24 27.66 -9.48
C ASP A 433 4.15 26.78 -10.12
N VAL A 434 4.25 25.45 -10.04
CA VAL A 434 3.15 24.54 -10.43
C VAL A 434 1.86 24.86 -9.63
N ILE A 435 2.02 25.22 -8.35
CA ILE A 435 0.91 25.56 -7.44
C ILE A 435 0.53 27.03 -7.55
N ASP A 436 1.51 27.91 -7.70
CA ASP A 436 1.25 29.35 -7.67
C ASP A 436 0.64 29.88 -8.96
N ILE A 437 1.15 29.46 -10.10
CA ILE A 437 0.78 29.96 -11.44
C ILE A 437 0.61 28.86 -12.50
N GLY A 438 0.89 27.60 -12.16
CA GLY A 438 0.96 26.49 -13.12
C GLY A 438 -0.27 25.59 -13.13
N THR A 439 -0.01 24.30 -13.33
CA THR A 439 -1.05 23.29 -13.58
C THR A 439 -1.91 22.92 -12.37
N ALA A 440 -1.59 23.39 -11.13
CA ALA A 440 -2.31 23.03 -9.91
C ALA A 440 -2.73 24.23 -9.04
N THR A 441 -3.04 25.36 -9.64
CA THR A 441 -3.41 26.61 -8.93
C THR A 441 -4.64 26.47 -8.04
N ASN A 442 -5.57 25.55 -8.35
CA ASN A 442 -6.74 25.23 -7.53
C ASN A 442 -6.38 24.55 -6.19
N SER A 443 -5.14 24.12 -6.02
CA SER A 443 -4.63 23.42 -4.82
C SER A 443 -3.85 24.34 -3.90
N LYS A 444 -3.71 25.62 -4.23
CA LYS A 444 -2.97 26.62 -3.44
C LYS A 444 -3.56 26.78 -2.04
N ILE A 445 -2.70 26.83 -1.03
CA ILE A 445 -3.01 27.19 0.35
C ILE A 445 -2.37 28.57 0.60
N ARG A 446 -3.15 29.53 1.08
CA ARG A 446 -2.76 30.96 1.12
C ARG A 446 -1.44 31.19 1.90
N ASP A 447 -1.24 30.50 2.99
CA ASP A 447 -0.17 30.70 3.98
C ASP A 447 0.80 29.52 4.08
N ILE A 448 0.72 28.55 3.16
CA ILE A 448 1.61 27.41 3.08
C ILE A 448 2.13 27.30 1.66
N LYS A 449 3.45 27.40 1.50
CA LYS A 449 4.09 27.13 0.21
C LYS A 449 4.18 25.63 -0.02
N ILE A 450 3.53 25.17 -1.07
CA ILE A 450 3.58 23.76 -1.51
C ILE A 450 4.48 23.69 -2.74
N ALA A 451 5.46 22.80 -2.72
CA ALA A 451 6.17 22.38 -3.91
C ALA A 451 5.56 21.09 -4.44
N GLY A 452 5.10 21.06 -5.69
CA GLY A 452 4.43 19.88 -6.21
C GLY A 452 4.46 19.74 -7.72
N LYS A 453 4.05 18.57 -8.21
CA LYS A 453 3.96 18.28 -9.64
C LYS A 453 2.74 17.42 -9.95
N THR A 454 1.93 17.87 -10.88
CA THR A 454 0.82 17.09 -11.45
C THR A 454 1.33 16.04 -12.42
N GLY A 455 0.68 14.88 -12.41
CA GLY A 455 0.86 13.84 -13.40
C GLY A 455 -0.48 13.40 -13.99
N THR A 456 -0.42 12.95 -15.22
CA THR A 456 -1.51 12.25 -15.90
C THR A 456 -0.90 11.02 -16.54
N ALA A 457 -1.38 9.84 -16.18
CA ALA A 457 -0.92 8.60 -16.79
C ALA A 457 -2.00 8.07 -17.73
N GLU A 458 -1.61 7.79 -18.97
CA GLU A 458 -2.50 7.18 -19.95
C GLU A 458 -2.99 5.83 -19.44
N ASN A 459 -4.28 5.58 -19.64
CA ASN A 459 -4.91 4.33 -19.26
C ASN A 459 -5.60 3.70 -20.47
N PHE A 460 -5.32 2.44 -20.73
CA PHE A 460 -5.91 1.73 -21.85
C PHE A 460 -6.02 0.23 -21.56
N ILE A 461 -6.94 -0.40 -22.26
CA ILE A 461 -7.07 -1.86 -22.32
C ILE A 461 -6.88 -2.34 -23.75
N ARG A 462 -6.52 -3.60 -23.91
CA ARG A 462 -6.52 -4.25 -25.22
C ARG A 462 -7.76 -5.13 -25.35
N VAL A 463 -8.60 -4.84 -26.35
CA VAL A 463 -9.78 -5.64 -26.68
C VAL A 463 -9.60 -6.16 -28.09
N ASN A 464 -9.58 -7.46 -28.27
CA ASN A 464 -9.33 -8.12 -29.57
C ASN A 464 -8.04 -7.59 -30.25
N GLY A 465 -6.96 -7.44 -29.48
CA GLY A 465 -5.66 -6.94 -29.97
C GLY A 465 -5.61 -5.42 -30.23
N LYS A 466 -6.72 -4.70 -30.19
CA LYS A 466 -6.78 -3.25 -30.43
C LYS A 466 -6.72 -2.49 -29.09
N ARG A 467 -5.87 -1.44 -29.05
CA ARG A 467 -5.81 -0.51 -27.92
C ARG A 467 -7.12 0.29 -27.84
N LYS A 468 -7.76 0.25 -26.67
CA LYS A 468 -8.92 1.08 -26.34
C LYS A 468 -8.57 2.00 -25.20
N GLN A 469 -8.63 3.31 -25.45
CA GLN A 469 -8.39 4.34 -24.43
C GLN A 469 -9.48 4.30 -23.37
N LEU A 470 -9.07 4.34 -22.11
CA LEU A 470 -9.90 4.59 -20.94
C LEU A 470 -9.64 5.99 -20.40
N THR A 471 -10.34 6.36 -19.35
CA THR A 471 -10.08 7.62 -18.63
C THR A 471 -8.72 7.52 -17.93
N ASP A 472 -7.86 8.52 -18.16
CA ASP A 472 -6.50 8.57 -17.62
C ASP A 472 -6.48 8.61 -16.09
N HIS A 473 -5.34 8.27 -15.50
CA HIS A 473 -5.13 8.35 -14.06
C HIS A 473 -4.68 9.74 -13.65
N SER A 474 -5.20 10.22 -12.51
CA SER A 474 -4.84 11.49 -11.89
C SER A 474 -3.77 11.28 -10.83
N ILE A 475 -2.64 11.99 -10.96
CA ILE A 475 -1.48 11.84 -10.07
C ILE A 475 -1.03 13.21 -9.58
N PHE A 476 -0.56 13.26 -8.34
CA PHE A 476 0.16 14.40 -7.79
C PHE A 476 1.20 13.93 -6.79
N ILE A 477 2.38 14.53 -6.86
CA ILE A 477 3.41 14.43 -5.82
C ILE A 477 3.74 15.84 -5.32
N GLY A 478 4.06 15.96 -4.05
CA GLY A 478 4.48 17.26 -3.51
C GLY A 478 4.80 17.17 -2.04
N PHE A 479 5.28 18.28 -1.49
CA PHE A 479 5.62 18.42 -0.08
C PHE A 479 5.37 19.83 0.42
N ALA A 480 5.25 19.97 1.72
CA ALA A 480 5.01 21.25 2.37
C ALA A 480 5.49 21.27 3.85
N PRO A 481 5.81 22.47 4.40
CA PRO A 481 6.16 23.69 3.67
C PRO A 481 7.39 23.50 2.79
N ALA A 482 7.55 24.28 1.72
CA ALA A 482 8.64 24.09 0.76
C ALA A 482 10.04 24.38 1.37
N ASP A 483 10.10 25.28 2.33
CA ASP A 483 11.31 25.72 3.05
C ASP A 483 11.69 24.83 4.23
N ASP A 484 10.72 24.34 5.01
CA ASP A 484 10.94 23.38 6.12
C ASP A 484 9.93 22.23 6.04
N PRO A 485 10.16 21.26 5.14
CA PRO A 485 9.21 20.19 4.84
C PRO A 485 8.85 19.33 6.06
N LYS A 486 7.53 19.17 6.29
CA LYS A 486 6.96 18.36 7.36
C LYS A 486 6.17 17.16 6.82
N ILE A 487 5.70 17.26 5.58
CA ILE A 487 4.92 16.22 4.92
C ILE A 487 5.23 16.19 3.44
N ALA A 488 5.50 15.01 2.91
CA ALA A 488 5.56 14.70 1.48
C ALA A 488 4.42 13.75 1.14
N VAL A 489 3.76 13.97 0.01
CA VAL A 489 2.56 13.22 -0.38
C VAL A 489 2.64 12.72 -1.81
N CYS A 490 2.06 11.55 -2.04
CA CYS A 490 1.63 11.09 -3.35
C CYS A 490 0.15 10.73 -3.29
N VAL A 491 -0.63 11.29 -4.19
CA VAL A 491 -2.03 10.91 -4.41
C VAL A 491 -2.17 10.36 -5.81
N PHE A 492 -2.72 9.16 -5.89
CA PHE A 492 -2.99 8.45 -7.14
C PHE A 492 -4.48 8.09 -7.22
N ILE A 493 -5.18 8.57 -8.24
CA ILE A 493 -6.60 8.27 -8.49
C ILE A 493 -6.75 7.58 -9.83
N GLU A 494 -7.15 6.31 -9.80
CA GLU A 494 -7.44 5.55 -11.01
C GLU A 494 -8.60 6.19 -11.78
N ASN A 495 -8.49 6.27 -13.12
CA ASN A 495 -9.50 6.86 -13.99
C ASN A 495 -9.96 8.26 -13.56
N GLY A 496 -9.03 9.05 -13.00
CA GLY A 496 -9.27 10.37 -12.40
C GLY A 496 -9.06 11.53 -13.37
N TYR A 497 -8.94 11.28 -14.65
CA TYR A 497 -8.73 12.24 -15.75
C TYR A 497 -7.32 12.84 -15.74
N TRP A 498 -7.06 13.95 -15.05
CA TRP A 498 -5.76 14.62 -14.97
C TRP A 498 -5.44 15.06 -13.54
N GLY A 499 -4.16 15.29 -13.27
CA GLY A 499 -3.63 15.50 -11.92
C GLY A 499 -4.31 16.63 -11.13
N SER A 500 -4.60 17.76 -11.75
CA SER A 500 -5.24 18.88 -11.07
C SER A 500 -6.75 18.73 -10.83
N ARG A 501 -7.38 17.69 -11.37
CA ARG A 501 -8.80 17.46 -11.12
C ARG A 501 -9.08 16.85 -9.74
N TRP A 502 -8.31 15.83 -9.36
CA TRP A 502 -8.52 15.10 -8.10
C TRP A 502 -7.27 15.02 -7.25
N ALA A 503 -6.14 14.56 -7.81
CA ALA A 503 -4.97 14.22 -7.00
C ALA A 503 -4.35 15.47 -6.34
N ALA A 504 -4.18 16.56 -7.03
CA ALA A 504 -3.61 17.78 -6.45
C ALA A 504 -4.53 18.43 -5.40
N PRO A 505 -5.86 18.60 -5.62
CA PRO A 505 -6.79 19.05 -4.60
C PRO A 505 -6.78 18.17 -3.34
N ILE A 506 -6.88 16.85 -3.49
CA ILE A 506 -6.81 15.90 -2.35
C ILE A 506 -5.49 16.05 -1.60
N SER A 507 -4.36 16.10 -2.32
CA SER A 507 -3.04 16.30 -1.69
C SER A 507 -2.98 17.58 -0.87
N SER A 508 -3.52 18.68 -1.40
CA SER A 508 -3.52 19.96 -0.70
C SER A 508 -4.42 19.96 0.55
N LEU A 509 -5.52 19.20 0.54
CA LEU A 509 -6.37 19.02 1.72
C LEU A 509 -5.68 18.16 2.79
N ILE A 510 -4.98 17.09 2.40
CA ILE A 510 -4.16 16.28 3.31
C ILE A 510 -3.06 17.12 3.97
N ILE A 511 -2.36 17.93 3.18
CA ILE A 511 -1.32 18.85 3.68
C ILE A 511 -1.92 19.87 4.66
N GLU A 512 -3.05 20.50 4.31
CA GLU A 512 -3.72 21.47 5.18
C GLU A 512 -4.17 20.82 6.49
N LYS A 513 -4.80 19.65 6.43
CA LYS A 513 -5.23 18.88 7.61
C LYS A 513 -4.07 18.53 8.53
N TYR A 514 -2.94 18.07 7.97
CA TYR A 514 -1.78 17.71 8.77
C TYR A 514 -1.14 18.92 9.46
N LEU A 515 -0.92 20.03 8.71
CA LEU A 515 -0.20 21.18 9.19
C LEU A 515 -1.04 22.09 10.09
N LYS A 516 -2.35 22.22 9.81
CA LYS A 516 -3.26 23.10 10.55
C LYS A 516 -4.20 22.38 11.52
N LYS A 517 -4.22 21.04 11.45
CA LYS A 517 -5.18 20.17 12.18
C LYS A 517 -6.64 20.36 11.76
N GLU A 518 -6.94 21.36 10.97
CA GLU A 518 -8.26 21.65 10.42
C GLU A 518 -8.17 22.07 8.96
N VAL A 519 -9.26 21.95 8.24
CA VAL A 519 -9.36 22.35 6.82
C VAL A 519 -10.27 23.57 6.71
N ASN A 520 -9.71 24.68 6.23
CA ASN A 520 -10.45 25.93 6.04
C ASN A 520 -11.12 26.04 4.66
N ARG A 521 -10.60 25.33 3.66
CA ARG A 521 -11.12 25.35 2.27
C ARG A 521 -12.31 24.41 2.10
N LYS A 522 -13.41 24.68 2.83
CA LYS A 522 -14.61 23.81 2.84
C LYS A 522 -15.25 23.61 1.48
N TRP A 523 -15.18 24.60 0.59
CA TRP A 523 -15.65 24.46 -0.78
C TRP A 523 -14.91 23.37 -1.56
N LEU A 524 -13.58 23.27 -1.36
CA LEU A 524 -12.76 22.25 -2.02
C LEU A 524 -12.99 20.88 -1.39
N GLU A 525 -13.07 20.83 -0.07
CA GLU A 525 -13.39 19.62 0.68
C GLU A 525 -14.74 19.03 0.22
N ASN A 526 -15.80 19.84 0.15
CA ASN A 526 -17.11 19.41 -0.32
C ASN A 526 -17.07 18.93 -1.78
N TYR A 527 -16.37 19.64 -2.67
CA TYR A 527 -16.17 19.20 -4.05
C TYR A 527 -15.54 17.79 -4.11
N ILE A 528 -14.54 17.52 -3.27
CA ILE A 528 -13.89 16.21 -3.23
C ILE A 528 -14.82 15.15 -2.64
N LEU A 529 -15.50 15.43 -1.53
CA LEU A 529 -16.41 14.49 -0.85
C LEU A 529 -17.61 14.09 -1.73
N GLU A 530 -18.18 15.02 -2.48
CA GLU A 530 -19.28 14.78 -3.43
C GLU A 530 -18.83 14.06 -4.70
N GLY A 531 -17.53 14.05 -4.96
CA GLY A 531 -16.94 13.46 -6.17
C GLY A 531 -17.15 11.95 -6.25
N ASN A 532 -17.69 11.47 -7.38
CA ASN A 532 -17.98 10.06 -7.61
C ASN A 532 -17.45 9.60 -8.98
N LEU A 533 -16.52 8.66 -8.96
CA LEU A 533 -15.88 8.06 -10.14
C LEU A 533 -16.38 6.63 -10.44
N ASN A 534 -17.37 6.11 -9.73
CA ASN A 534 -17.84 4.74 -9.90
C ASN A 534 -18.27 4.41 -11.34
N LYS A 535 -18.84 5.37 -12.06
CA LYS A 535 -19.20 5.20 -13.47
C LYS A 535 -17.96 5.00 -14.37
N GLU A 536 -16.84 5.63 -14.05
CA GLU A 536 -15.59 5.49 -14.80
C GLU A 536 -15.02 4.07 -14.67
N TYR A 537 -15.14 3.47 -13.49
CA TYR A 537 -14.65 2.11 -13.21
C TYR A 537 -15.47 1.02 -13.89
N LEU A 538 -16.72 1.31 -14.27
CA LEU A 538 -17.60 0.39 -14.99
C LEU A 538 -17.38 0.43 -16.52
N LYS A 539 -16.78 1.48 -17.07
CA LYS A 539 -16.56 1.63 -18.53
C LYS A 539 -15.87 0.43 -19.19
N PRO A 540 -14.83 -0.18 -18.63
CA PRO A 540 -14.20 -1.35 -19.21
C PRO A 540 -15.17 -2.51 -19.39
N TYR A 541 -16.06 -2.73 -18.44
CA TYR A 541 -17.02 -3.86 -18.40
C TYR A 541 -18.24 -3.63 -19.31
N LEU A 542 -18.69 -2.39 -19.46
CA LEU A 542 -19.82 -2.03 -20.33
C LEU A 542 -19.49 -2.18 -21.83
N THR A 543 -18.21 -2.29 -22.18
CA THR A 543 -17.74 -2.33 -23.55
C THR A 543 -17.22 -3.68 -24.00
N CYS A 544 -17.22 -4.67 -23.10
CA CYS A 544 -16.88 -6.06 -23.39
C CYS A 544 -18.14 -6.93 -23.17
N ASN A 545 -18.46 -7.83 -24.10
CA ASN A 545 -19.39 -8.92 -23.80
C ASN A 545 -18.78 -9.72 -22.63
N PHE A 546 -19.54 -9.90 -21.57
CA PHE A 546 -19.13 -10.40 -20.23
C PHE A 546 -18.22 -11.64 -20.22
N SER A 547 -18.24 -12.47 -21.27
CA SER A 547 -17.48 -13.73 -21.36
C SER A 547 -15.99 -13.57 -21.73
N ILE A 548 -15.57 -12.44 -22.26
CA ILE A 548 -14.20 -12.26 -22.80
C ILE A 548 -13.31 -11.39 -21.90
N CYS A 549 -13.91 -10.53 -21.05
CA CYS A 549 -13.13 -9.64 -20.17
C CYS A 549 -12.52 -10.33 -18.93
N LEU A 550 -13.07 -11.45 -18.50
CA LEU A 550 -12.57 -12.18 -17.31
C LEU A 550 -11.24 -12.94 -17.57
N LEU A 551 -10.90 -13.18 -18.84
CA LEU A 551 -9.70 -13.95 -19.21
C LEU A 551 -8.41 -13.09 -19.29
N TYR A 552 -8.49 -11.76 -19.25
CA TYR A 552 -7.33 -10.86 -19.44
C TYR A 552 -6.87 -10.09 -18.19
N THR A 553 -7.52 -10.27 -17.06
CA THR A 553 -7.12 -9.60 -15.80
C THR A 553 -6.13 -10.42 -14.97
N SER A 554 -5.79 -11.65 -15.39
CA SER A 554 -4.82 -12.51 -14.68
C SER A 554 -3.37 -12.39 -15.19
N ASP A 555 -3.14 -11.77 -16.38
CA ASP A 555 -1.81 -11.72 -17.00
C ASP A 555 -1.14 -10.33 -16.98
N ALA A 556 -1.67 -9.40 -16.17
CA ALA A 556 -1.09 -8.08 -15.96
C ALA A 556 -0.79 -7.84 -14.47
N ALA A 557 -0.36 -8.90 -13.76
CA ALA A 557 0.20 -8.81 -12.42
C ALA A 557 1.69 -9.14 -12.45
#